data_e7a8c69b64abf3bde102bc68ebdaf9f6
#
_entry.id   e7a8c69b64abf3bde102bc68ebdaf9f6
#
_cell.length_a   1.000
_cell.length_b   1.000
_cell.length_c   1.000
_cell.angle_alpha   90.00
_cell.angle_beta   90.00
_cell.angle_gamma   90.00
#
_symmetry.space_group_name_H-M   'P 1'
#
loop_
_entity.id
_entity.type
_entity.pdbx_description
1 polymer ?
#
loop_
_entity_poly.entity_id
_entity_poly.type
_entity_poly.pdbx_seq_one_letter_code
_entity_poly.pdbx_strand_id
1 'polypeptide(L)'
;RRFNSNPTVWVLTDDHPGNTTQSLGLAKALGWPYEVKALRFTSLVHLHDVLLGMFGATRLGLQRTQSAVLTRPWPDLIITTGWRTAHIARWIKKQSHGHTRLVQMGRKGTHVAHLYDLAISCRYFRLPPDSRRIETLVPLAEVSSEQLRQAAERWQDLLANTPRPRIA
;
A
#
# COMPACT_ATOMS: atom_id res chain seq x y z
N ARG A 1 -21.78 -6.49 1.58
CA ARG A 1 -21.82 -6.88 0.16
C ARG A 1 -20.68 -7.86 -0.08
N ARG A 2 -20.97 -9.01 -0.67
CA ARG A 2 -19.95 -9.95 -1.15
C ARG A 2 -19.31 -9.33 -2.42
N PHE A 3 -18.01 -9.49 -2.59
CA PHE A 3 -17.36 -9.21 -3.86
C PHE A 3 -17.92 -10.15 -4.92
N ASN A 4 -17.98 -9.67 -6.15
CA ASN A 4 -18.18 -10.54 -7.32
C ASN A 4 -17.08 -11.60 -7.34
N SER A 5 -17.28 -12.69 -8.04
CA SER A 5 -16.31 -13.79 -8.15
C SER A 5 -14.93 -13.36 -8.66
N ASN A 6 -14.82 -12.17 -9.23
CA ASN A 6 -13.57 -11.60 -9.74
C ASN A 6 -13.56 -10.07 -9.57
N PRO A 7 -13.24 -9.54 -8.36
CA PRO A 7 -13.25 -8.11 -8.10
C PRO A 7 -12.12 -7.41 -8.87
N THR A 8 -12.38 -6.17 -9.30
CA THR A 8 -11.36 -5.30 -9.87
C THR A 8 -10.53 -4.67 -8.74
N VAL A 9 -9.22 -4.89 -8.76
CA VAL A 9 -8.32 -4.43 -7.70
C VAL A 9 -7.31 -3.43 -8.27
N TRP A 10 -7.17 -2.28 -7.62
CA TRP A 10 -6.07 -1.35 -7.87
C TRP A 10 -5.11 -1.35 -6.71
N VAL A 11 -3.81 -1.44 -7.02
CA VAL A 11 -2.72 -1.27 -6.06
C VAL A 11 -2.11 0.10 -6.30
N LEU A 12 -2.33 1.03 -5.36
CA LEU A 12 -1.72 2.35 -5.45
C LEU A 12 -0.31 2.29 -4.85
N THR A 13 0.66 2.68 -5.65
CA THR A 13 2.08 2.71 -5.25
C THR A 13 2.66 4.12 -5.36
N ASP A 14 3.66 4.40 -4.56
CA ASP A 14 4.46 5.63 -4.62
C ASP A 14 5.94 5.29 -4.89
N ASP A 15 6.81 6.29 -4.78
CA ASP A 15 8.26 6.16 -4.95
C ASP A 15 8.99 5.51 -3.75
N HIS A 16 8.26 5.07 -2.72
CA HIS A 16 8.83 4.37 -1.57
C HIS A 16 8.81 2.85 -1.78
N PRO A 17 9.98 2.21 -1.98
CA PRO A 17 10.04 0.77 -2.26
C PRO A 17 9.35 -0.09 -1.20
N GLY A 18 9.53 0.24 0.09
CA GLY A 18 8.90 -0.50 1.18
C GLY A 18 7.38 -0.43 1.19
N ASN A 19 6.78 0.69 0.77
CA ASN A 19 5.33 0.81 0.61
C ASN A 19 4.83 -0.06 -0.54
N THR A 20 5.52 0.00 -1.67
CA THR A 20 5.20 -0.76 -2.88
C THR A 20 5.29 -2.27 -2.60
N THR A 21 6.35 -2.74 -1.94
CA THR A 21 6.54 -4.15 -1.59
C THR A 21 5.41 -4.68 -0.72
N GLN A 22 4.97 -3.91 0.29
CA GLN A 22 3.87 -4.31 1.15
C GLN A 22 2.55 -4.39 0.38
N SER A 23 2.25 -3.39 -0.45
CA SER A 23 1.01 -3.35 -1.23
C SER A 23 0.93 -4.50 -2.25
N LEU A 24 2.03 -4.77 -2.95
CA LEU A 24 2.11 -5.88 -3.90
C LEU A 24 2.07 -7.24 -3.21
N GLY A 25 2.73 -7.38 -2.06
CA GLY A 25 2.71 -8.61 -1.26
C GLY A 25 1.29 -9.01 -0.88
N LEU A 26 0.48 -8.06 -0.39
CA LEU A 26 -0.92 -8.33 -0.08
C LEU A 26 -1.74 -8.66 -1.33
N ALA A 27 -1.58 -7.90 -2.42
CA ALA A 27 -2.32 -8.13 -3.66
C ALA A 27 -2.06 -9.52 -4.24
N LYS A 28 -0.79 -9.96 -4.25
CA LYS A 28 -0.41 -11.31 -4.68
C LYS A 28 -0.98 -12.40 -3.78
N ALA A 29 -0.93 -12.20 -2.46
CA ALA A 29 -1.48 -13.15 -1.51
C ALA A 29 -2.99 -13.36 -1.64
N LEU A 30 -3.72 -12.33 -2.08
CA LEU A 30 -5.17 -12.44 -2.36
C LEU A 30 -5.48 -13.27 -3.60
N GLY A 31 -4.53 -13.39 -4.55
CA GLY A 31 -4.70 -14.18 -5.76
C GLY A 31 -5.71 -13.60 -6.77
N TRP A 32 -6.20 -12.38 -6.58
CA TRP A 32 -7.09 -11.71 -7.52
C TRP A 32 -6.29 -10.93 -8.58
N PRO A 33 -6.81 -10.80 -9.81
CA PRO A 33 -6.22 -9.91 -10.78
C PRO A 33 -6.17 -8.48 -10.26
N TYR A 34 -5.03 -7.81 -10.41
CA TYR A 34 -4.87 -6.43 -9.96
C TYR A 34 -4.12 -5.58 -10.99
N GLU A 35 -4.38 -4.28 -10.96
CA GLU A 35 -3.69 -3.28 -11.74
C GLU A 35 -2.88 -2.37 -10.82
N VAL A 36 -1.60 -2.17 -11.15
CA VAL A 36 -0.73 -1.25 -10.40
C VAL A 36 -0.91 0.17 -10.93
N LYS A 37 -1.30 1.08 -10.06
CA LYS A 37 -1.41 2.52 -10.32
C LYS A 37 -0.23 3.23 -9.65
N ALA A 38 0.86 3.40 -10.39
CA ALA A 38 2.03 4.14 -9.90
C ALA A 38 1.73 5.64 -9.83
N LEU A 39 1.92 6.23 -8.66
CA LEU A 39 1.63 7.63 -8.39
C LEU A 39 2.93 8.38 -8.08
N ARG A 40 3.06 9.58 -8.63
CA ARG A 40 4.14 10.51 -8.35
C ARG A 40 3.58 11.75 -7.65
N PHE A 41 4.35 12.26 -6.70
CA PHE A 41 3.93 13.38 -5.87
C PHE A 41 4.92 14.53 -5.95
N THR A 42 4.39 15.75 -5.96
CA THR A 42 5.17 16.98 -5.78
C THR A 42 5.28 17.32 -4.29
N SER A 43 6.12 18.29 -3.92
CA SER A 43 6.20 18.79 -2.55
C SER A 43 4.88 19.34 -1.99
N LEU A 44 3.93 19.70 -2.85
CA LEU A 44 2.57 20.13 -2.45
C LEU A 44 1.78 19.04 -1.70
N VAL A 45 2.23 17.79 -1.75
CA VAL A 45 1.62 16.72 -0.94
C VAL A 45 1.74 17.01 0.57
N HIS A 46 2.80 17.69 1.01
CA HIS A 46 2.97 18.10 2.40
C HIS A 46 2.01 19.22 2.82
N LEU A 47 1.64 20.10 1.87
CA LEU A 47 0.63 21.12 2.13
C LEU A 47 -0.75 20.52 2.41
N HIS A 48 -1.04 19.34 1.85
CA HIS A 48 -2.25 18.58 2.16
C HIS A 48 -2.39 18.33 3.67
N ASP A 49 -1.33 17.92 4.34
CA ASP A 49 -1.36 17.62 5.78
C ASP A 49 -1.59 18.87 6.62
N VAL A 50 -1.04 20.01 6.18
CA VAL A 50 -1.20 21.30 6.87
C VAL A 50 -2.61 21.86 6.72
N LEU A 51 -3.20 21.80 5.51
CA LEU A 51 -4.48 22.44 5.20
C LEU A 51 -5.70 21.53 5.45
N LEU A 52 -5.58 20.25 5.15
CA LEU A 52 -6.69 19.30 5.17
C LEU A 52 -6.53 18.22 6.22
N GLY A 53 -5.37 18.20 6.87
CA GLY A 53 -5.01 17.16 7.83
C GLY A 53 -5.09 15.77 7.20
N MET A 54 -5.09 14.77 8.05
CA MET A 54 -5.14 13.38 7.60
C MET A 54 -6.51 12.92 7.09
N PHE A 55 -7.52 13.76 7.22
CA PHE A 55 -8.91 13.48 6.83
C PHE A 55 -9.21 13.85 5.37
N GLY A 56 -8.33 14.58 4.70
CA GLY A 56 -8.53 15.03 3.32
C GLY A 56 -8.66 13.90 2.31
N ALA A 57 -9.62 14.03 1.40
CA ALA A 57 -9.84 13.14 0.25
C ALA A 57 -9.66 13.98 -1.02
N THR A 58 -8.44 14.08 -1.53
CA THR A 58 -8.10 15.02 -2.60
C THR A 58 -6.94 14.48 -3.45
N ARG A 59 -6.72 15.09 -4.61
CA ARG A 59 -5.56 14.84 -5.49
C ARG A 59 -4.48 15.91 -5.35
N LEU A 60 -4.51 16.72 -4.30
CA LEU A 60 -3.50 17.73 -4.06
C LEU A 60 -2.10 17.08 -3.97
N GLY A 61 -1.14 17.66 -4.67
CA GLY A 61 0.23 17.11 -4.75
C GLY A 61 0.42 15.95 -5.73
N LEU A 62 -0.62 15.41 -6.35
CA LEU A 62 -0.49 14.38 -7.37
C LEU A 62 0.04 14.98 -8.68
N GLN A 63 1.19 14.50 -9.15
CA GLN A 63 1.78 14.87 -10.43
C GLN A 63 1.12 14.08 -11.56
N ARG A 64 0.05 14.63 -12.13
CA ARG A 64 -0.83 13.93 -13.08
C ARG A 64 -0.13 13.43 -14.34
N THR A 65 0.84 14.17 -14.85
CA THR A 65 1.58 13.83 -16.08
C THR A 65 2.53 12.65 -15.92
N GLN A 66 2.94 12.34 -14.69
CA GLN A 66 3.86 11.25 -14.37
C GLN A 66 3.20 10.13 -13.53
N SER A 67 1.91 10.25 -13.28
CA SER A 67 1.14 9.27 -12.53
C SER A 67 0.21 8.48 -13.43
N ALA A 68 -0.13 7.27 -13.01
CA ALA A 68 -1.15 6.46 -13.66
C ALA A 68 -2.49 7.21 -13.73
N VAL A 69 -3.22 7.00 -14.80
CA VAL A 69 -4.53 7.61 -15.01
C VAL A 69 -5.54 7.01 -14.02
N LEU A 70 -6.27 7.89 -13.34
CA LEU A 70 -7.28 7.54 -12.35
C LEU A 70 -8.66 7.96 -12.86
N THR A 71 -9.27 7.10 -13.67
CA THR A 71 -10.59 7.33 -14.30
C THR A 71 -11.51 6.13 -14.11
N ARG A 72 -12.79 6.32 -14.35
CA ARG A 72 -13.79 5.24 -14.37
C ARG A 72 -13.46 4.18 -15.43
N PRO A 73 -13.86 2.91 -15.22
CA PRO A 73 -14.59 2.40 -14.07
C PRO A 73 -13.73 2.35 -12.80
N TRP A 74 -14.34 2.70 -11.64
CA TRP A 74 -13.64 2.64 -10.36
C TRP A 74 -13.52 1.19 -9.89
N PRO A 75 -12.40 0.82 -9.21
CA PRO A 75 -12.19 -0.55 -8.73
C PRO A 75 -13.12 -0.90 -7.58
N ASP A 76 -13.32 -2.21 -7.38
CA ASP A 76 -14.01 -2.73 -6.19
C ASP A 76 -13.15 -2.59 -4.94
N LEU A 77 -11.83 -2.77 -5.09
CA LEU A 77 -10.87 -2.73 -3.99
C LEU A 77 -9.65 -1.89 -4.35
N ILE A 78 -9.21 -1.08 -3.39
CA ILE A 78 -7.89 -0.42 -3.43
C ILE A 78 -7.04 -0.95 -2.28
N ILE A 79 -5.81 -1.33 -2.61
CA ILE A 79 -4.75 -1.69 -1.68
C ILE A 79 -3.68 -0.61 -1.75
N THR A 80 -3.30 -0.06 -0.58
CA THR A 80 -2.30 1.00 -0.54
C THR A 80 -1.51 1.01 0.78
N THR A 81 -0.29 1.52 0.74
CA THR A 81 0.58 1.66 1.91
C THR A 81 1.12 3.08 2.00
N GLY A 82 1.15 3.60 3.22
CA GLY A 82 1.66 4.93 3.49
C GLY A 82 0.61 6.03 3.33
N TRP A 83 0.99 7.26 3.74
CA TRP A 83 0.04 8.36 3.86
C TRP A 83 -0.20 9.11 2.53
N ARG A 84 0.80 9.15 1.64
CA ARG A 84 0.70 9.87 0.37
C ARG A 84 -0.37 9.30 -0.54
N THR A 85 -0.46 7.99 -0.63
CA THR A 85 -1.47 7.30 -1.44
C THR A 85 -2.82 7.21 -0.75
N ALA A 86 -2.85 7.32 0.59
CA ALA A 86 -4.07 7.21 1.39
C ALA A 86 -5.14 8.25 1.03
N HIS A 87 -4.76 9.52 0.84
CA HIS A 87 -5.73 10.57 0.49
C HIS A 87 -6.24 10.41 -0.95
N ILE A 88 -5.43 9.87 -1.86
CA ILE A 88 -5.87 9.52 -3.22
C ILE A 88 -6.88 8.37 -3.17
N ALA A 89 -6.61 7.33 -2.38
CA ALA A 89 -7.53 6.21 -2.21
C ALA A 89 -8.89 6.69 -1.68
N ARG A 90 -8.90 7.56 -0.66
CA ARG A 90 -10.13 8.14 -0.13
C ARG A 90 -10.84 9.04 -1.15
N TRP A 91 -10.07 9.78 -1.98
CA TRP A 91 -10.65 10.54 -3.07
C TRP A 91 -11.36 9.61 -4.06
N ILE A 92 -10.75 8.49 -4.48
CA ILE A 92 -11.39 7.51 -5.37
C ILE A 92 -12.65 6.94 -4.72
N LYS A 93 -12.61 6.57 -3.44
CA LYS A 93 -13.80 6.10 -2.70
C LYS A 93 -14.95 7.12 -2.74
N LYS A 94 -14.63 8.41 -2.59
CA LYS A 94 -15.62 9.49 -2.72
C LYS A 94 -16.18 9.56 -4.14
N GLN A 95 -15.34 9.47 -5.18
CA GLN A 95 -15.75 9.50 -6.60
C GLN A 95 -16.58 8.26 -6.99
N SER A 96 -16.36 7.13 -6.34
CA SER A 96 -17.13 5.90 -6.53
C SER A 96 -18.42 5.85 -5.69
N HIS A 97 -18.79 6.95 -5.02
CA HIS A 97 -19.94 7.00 -4.09
C HIS A 97 -19.89 5.89 -3.02
N GLY A 98 -18.69 5.56 -2.55
CA GLY A 98 -18.46 4.55 -1.51
C GLY A 98 -18.49 3.10 -2.01
N HIS A 99 -18.58 2.87 -3.32
CA HIS A 99 -18.50 1.53 -3.90
C HIS A 99 -17.13 0.88 -3.63
N THR A 100 -16.05 1.60 -3.90
CA THR A 100 -14.68 1.13 -3.70
C THR A 100 -14.36 0.90 -2.23
N ARG A 101 -13.87 -0.29 -1.89
CA ARG A 101 -13.34 -0.63 -0.57
C ARG A 101 -11.87 -0.27 -0.47
N LEU A 102 -11.44 0.14 0.73
CA LEU A 102 -10.06 0.58 0.97
C LEU A 102 -9.37 -0.30 2.00
N VAL A 103 -8.23 -0.86 1.62
CA VAL A 103 -7.26 -1.47 2.53
C VAL A 103 -6.03 -0.58 2.62
N GLN A 104 -5.76 -0.07 3.82
CA GLN A 104 -4.62 0.81 4.11
C GLN A 104 -3.62 0.10 4.99
N MET A 105 -2.33 0.17 4.62
CA MET A 105 -1.24 -0.43 5.40
C MET A 105 -0.22 0.60 5.87
N GLY A 106 0.59 0.20 6.87
CA GLY A 106 1.68 0.98 7.43
C GLY A 106 1.27 1.85 8.61
N ARG A 107 2.25 2.55 9.24
CA ARG A 107 1.99 3.35 10.44
C ARG A 107 1.17 4.60 10.15
N LYS A 108 1.70 5.43 9.23
CA LYS A 108 1.03 6.67 8.83
C LYS A 108 -0.17 6.34 7.94
N GLY A 109 -1.31 6.86 8.29
CA GLY A 109 -2.59 6.57 7.63
C GLY A 109 -3.44 5.58 8.42
N THR A 110 -2.88 4.52 8.98
CA THR A 110 -3.65 3.52 9.73
C THR A 110 -4.04 3.94 11.15
N HIS A 111 -3.44 4.98 11.72
CA HIS A 111 -3.87 5.52 13.03
C HIS A 111 -5.31 6.09 12.99
N VAL A 112 -5.83 6.40 11.83
CA VAL A 112 -7.23 6.78 11.59
C VAL A 112 -7.99 5.65 10.90
N ALA A 113 -7.97 4.45 11.48
CA ALA A 113 -8.52 3.22 10.90
C ALA A 113 -9.98 3.37 10.45
N HIS A 114 -10.78 4.19 11.14
CA HIS A 114 -12.18 4.45 10.80
C HIS A 114 -12.39 5.08 9.40
N LEU A 115 -11.35 5.62 8.77
CA LEU A 115 -11.42 6.17 7.41
C LEU A 115 -11.33 5.11 6.31
N TYR A 116 -11.01 3.88 6.68
CA TYR A 116 -10.82 2.76 5.76
C TYR A 116 -11.81 1.63 6.04
N ASP A 117 -11.97 0.72 5.12
CA ASP A 117 -12.74 -0.49 5.35
C ASP A 117 -11.90 -1.51 6.15
N LEU A 118 -10.57 -1.49 5.94
CA LEU A 118 -9.61 -2.25 6.72
C LEU A 118 -8.27 -1.49 6.82
N ALA A 119 -7.72 -1.43 8.01
CA ALA A 119 -6.36 -0.94 8.28
C ALA A 119 -5.47 -2.11 8.73
N ILE A 120 -4.27 -2.24 8.16
CA ILE A 120 -3.29 -3.25 8.56
C ILE A 120 -2.05 -2.55 9.09
N SER A 121 -1.69 -2.78 10.33
CA SER A 121 -0.55 -2.14 11.00
C SER A 121 0.28 -3.16 11.78
N CYS A 122 1.55 -2.84 12.01
CA CYS A 122 2.37 -3.68 12.86
C CYS A 122 2.08 -3.38 14.34
N ARG A 123 2.03 -4.43 15.15
CA ARG A 123 1.79 -4.34 16.59
C ARG A 123 2.77 -3.41 17.31
N TYR A 124 4.01 -3.34 16.87
CA TYR A 124 5.03 -2.47 17.48
C TYR A 124 4.76 -0.97 17.28
N PHE A 125 3.82 -0.58 16.42
CA PHE A 125 3.40 0.83 16.31
C PHE A 125 2.58 1.32 17.49
N ARG A 126 2.03 0.39 18.31
CA ARG A 126 1.24 0.67 19.51
C ARG A 126 0.11 1.67 19.24
N LEU A 127 -0.61 1.44 18.17
CA LEU A 127 -1.76 2.27 17.80
C LEU A 127 -2.99 1.91 18.66
N PRO A 128 -3.90 2.85 18.89
CA PRO A 128 -5.12 2.57 19.64
C PRO A 128 -5.94 1.42 19.00
N PRO A 129 -6.60 0.57 19.79
CA PRO A 129 -7.49 -0.46 19.27
C PRO A 129 -8.57 0.12 18.37
N ASP A 130 -8.90 -0.58 17.27
CA ASP A 130 -9.97 -0.22 16.35
C ASP A 130 -10.52 -1.49 15.70
N SER A 131 -11.84 -1.62 15.60
CA SER A 131 -12.50 -2.79 15.02
C SER A 131 -12.18 -3.02 13.53
N ARG A 132 -11.70 -2.00 12.84
CA ARG A 132 -11.29 -2.05 11.43
C ARG A 132 -9.79 -2.28 11.27
N ARG A 133 -9.06 -2.56 12.36
CA ARG A 133 -7.62 -2.79 12.32
C ARG A 133 -7.28 -4.25 12.54
N ILE A 134 -6.38 -4.75 11.68
CA ILE A 134 -5.66 -5.99 11.90
C ILE A 134 -4.22 -5.65 12.25
N GLU A 135 -3.69 -6.26 13.31
CA GLU A 135 -2.29 -6.11 13.69
C GLU A 135 -1.47 -7.32 13.26
N THR A 136 -0.35 -7.05 12.61
CA THR A 136 0.66 -8.05 12.22
C THR A 136 1.90 -7.92 13.10
N LEU A 137 2.66 -9.00 13.24
CA LEU A 137 3.93 -8.98 13.98
C LEU A 137 5.00 -8.17 13.25
N VAL A 138 5.05 -8.32 11.93
CA VAL A 138 6.02 -7.66 11.03
C VAL A 138 5.28 -7.02 9.86
N PRO A 139 5.90 -6.05 9.15
CA PRO A 139 5.34 -5.53 7.92
C PRO A 139 5.08 -6.65 6.91
N LEU A 140 4.00 -6.54 6.16
CA LEU A 140 3.78 -7.43 5.05
C LEU A 140 4.88 -7.21 4.01
N ALA A 141 5.46 -8.28 3.51
CA ALA A 141 6.51 -8.22 2.50
C ALA A 141 6.25 -9.28 1.42
N GLU A 142 6.60 -8.93 0.19
CA GLU A 142 6.61 -9.89 -0.90
C GLU A 142 7.91 -10.71 -0.83
N VAL A 143 8.00 -11.63 0.14
CA VAL A 143 9.14 -12.55 0.25
C VAL A 143 8.61 -13.97 0.30
N SER A 144 8.92 -14.77 -0.71
CA SER A 144 8.62 -16.19 -0.75
C SER A 144 9.91 -17.01 -0.55
N SER A 145 9.76 -18.25 -0.07
CA SER A 145 10.90 -19.19 0.04
C SER A 145 11.59 -19.40 -1.31
N GLU A 146 10.83 -19.40 -2.40
CA GLU A 146 11.37 -19.53 -3.76
C GLU A 146 12.21 -18.31 -4.16
N GLN A 147 11.75 -17.09 -3.88
CA GLN A 147 12.54 -15.87 -4.13
C GLN A 147 13.84 -15.85 -3.32
N LEU A 148 13.79 -16.31 -2.06
CA LEU A 148 14.98 -16.43 -1.22
C LEU A 148 15.97 -17.45 -1.78
N ARG A 149 15.50 -18.61 -2.26
CA ARG A 149 16.34 -19.63 -2.89
C ARG A 149 17.01 -19.08 -4.16
N GLN A 150 16.25 -18.47 -5.06
CA GLN A 150 16.76 -17.86 -6.29
C GLN A 150 17.78 -16.72 -6.00
N ALA A 151 17.51 -15.91 -4.98
CA ALA A 151 18.47 -14.90 -4.55
C ALA A 151 19.74 -15.53 -3.99
N ALA A 152 19.63 -16.58 -3.17
CA ALA A 152 20.77 -17.28 -2.63
C ALA A 152 21.66 -17.87 -3.73
N GLU A 153 21.06 -18.51 -4.74
CA GLU A 153 21.78 -19.03 -5.91
C GLU A 153 22.52 -17.91 -6.68
N ARG A 154 21.82 -16.80 -6.95
CA ARG A 154 22.41 -15.65 -7.66
C ARG A 154 23.61 -15.03 -6.95
N TRP A 155 23.58 -14.98 -5.62
CA TRP A 155 24.61 -14.34 -4.81
C TRP A 155 25.66 -15.33 -4.28
N GLN A 156 25.52 -16.64 -4.61
CA GLN A 156 26.39 -17.68 -4.08
C GLN A 156 27.86 -17.40 -4.41
N ASP A 157 28.20 -17.10 -5.65
CA ASP A 157 29.58 -16.87 -6.09
C ASP A 157 30.19 -15.64 -5.41
N LEU A 158 29.41 -14.55 -5.31
CA LEU A 158 29.88 -13.33 -4.65
C LEU A 158 30.13 -13.55 -3.15
N LEU A 159 29.30 -14.36 -2.51
CA LEU A 159 29.39 -14.63 -1.07
C LEU A 159 30.32 -15.80 -0.74
N ALA A 160 30.69 -16.66 -1.69
CA ALA A 160 31.51 -17.85 -1.43
C ALA A 160 32.86 -17.53 -0.77
N ASN A 161 33.49 -16.45 -1.22
CA ASN A 161 34.83 -16.01 -0.79
C ASN A 161 34.82 -15.06 0.40
N THR A 162 33.67 -14.80 1.02
CA THR A 162 33.58 -13.91 2.20
C THR A 162 33.69 -14.70 3.50
N PRO A 163 34.43 -14.20 4.52
CA PRO A 163 34.55 -14.86 5.83
C PRO A 163 33.17 -15.03 6.48
N ARG A 164 33.04 -16.08 7.30
CA ARG A 164 31.85 -16.31 8.13
C ARG A 164 32.12 -15.92 9.58
N PRO A 165 31.15 -15.42 10.36
CA PRO A 165 29.75 -15.15 9.97
C PRO A 165 29.64 -13.93 9.06
N ARG A 166 28.64 -13.95 8.16
CA ARG A 166 28.30 -12.81 7.29
C ARG A 166 27.18 -12.01 7.92
N ILE A 167 27.48 -10.78 8.28
CA ILE A 167 26.51 -9.83 8.85
C ILE A 167 26.40 -8.67 7.86
N ALA A 168 25.19 -8.39 7.44
CA ALA A 168 24.87 -7.27 6.58
C ALA A 168 24.16 -6.16 7.36
#